data_e29a3c61bec9ee0650ae636b79c24f85
#
_entry.id   e29a3c61bec9ee0650ae636b79c24f85
#
_cell.length_a   1.000
_cell.length_b   1.000
_cell.length_c   1.000
_cell.angle_alpha   90.00
_cell.angle_beta   90.00
_cell.angle_gamma   90.00
#
_symmetry.space_group_name_H-M   'P 1'
#
loop_
_entity.id
_entity.type
_entity.pdbx_description
1 polymer ?
#
loop_
_entity_poly.entity_id
_entity_poly.type
_entity_poly.pdbx_seq_one_letter_code
_entity_poly.pdbx_strand_id
1 'polypeptide(L)'
;MARSPRAGASGVIAAVWLAIVLAGIGGAALTWQTSQAQWQQQQQSQQRFILQAWAQQLTLRLEGYQRVLLGMVHLVQTRGLERVQHEKIFAAGFESVFFVPLDGPAQTLVPMQPHPSGAAPSFSPVEHRLLQRAQAQGGLAVAAQARQAEWVQLTWVQPLRNSQGQLSGMLLARTQLPPSLLLPNFLDSTDGAADWVFSLQDKDSGWSLQSPSVDGVQKTAPALAVETLALAAPAWVLQSQLTAAAPALAWPWQGLVLLGLVLVGLVLCMAV
;
A
#
# COMPACT_ATOMS: atom_id res chain seq x y z
N MET A 1 56.40 -64.91 -1.04
CA MET A 1 56.02 -63.55 -1.43
C MET A 1 54.50 -63.39 -1.13
N ALA A 2 54.13 -62.84 0.01
CA ALA A 2 52.75 -62.60 0.39
C ALA A 2 52.37 -61.19 -0.04
N ARG A 3 51.44 -61.06 -1.04
CA ARG A 3 50.84 -59.79 -1.43
C ARG A 3 49.86 -59.35 -0.35
N SER A 4 50.14 -58.20 0.18
CA SER A 4 49.33 -57.53 1.23
C SER A 4 47.96 -57.13 0.64
N PRO A 5 46.85 -57.59 1.21
CA PRO A 5 45.50 -57.25 0.70
C PRO A 5 44.96 -55.91 1.24
N ARG A 6 45.81 -55.08 1.88
CA ARG A 6 45.36 -53.88 2.61
C ARG A 6 45.06 -52.64 1.72
N ALA A 7 45.51 -52.58 0.46
CA ALA A 7 45.32 -51.41 -0.39
C ALA A 7 43.90 -51.26 -0.98
N GLY A 8 43.09 -52.33 -0.97
CA GLY A 8 41.73 -52.27 -1.52
C GLY A 8 40.67 -51.76 -0.55
N ALA A 9 40.85 -52.01 0.75
CA ALA A 9 39.82 -51.65 1.76
C ALA A 9 39.78 -50.15 2.06
N SER A 10 40.93 -49.47 2.04
CA SER A 10 41.02 -48.03 2.27
C SER A 10 40.36 -47.21 1.11
N GLY A 11 40.46 -47.70 -0.14
CA GLY A 11 39.80 -47.02 -1.25
C GLY A 11 38.27 -47.10 -1.23
N VAL A 12 37.72 -48.22 -0.80
CA VAL A 12 36.25 -48.39 -0.65
C VAL A 12 35.71 -47.54 0.47
N ILE A 13 36.39 -47.44 1.60
CA ILE A 13 35.98 -46.59 2.72
C ILE A 13 36.01 -45.11 2.31
N ALA A 14 37.05 -44.65 1.62
CA ALA A 14 37.15 -43.29 1.13
C ALA A 14 36.04 -42.95 0.14
N ALA A 15 35.68 -43.88 -0.80
CA ALA A 15 34.59 -43.68 -1.73
C ALA A 15 33.20 -43.58 -1.07
N VAL A 16 32.94 -44.40 -0.05
CA VAL A 16 31.69 -44.35 0.73
C VAL A 16 31.57 -43.01 1.48
N TRP A 17 32.68 -42.56 2.11
CA TRP A 17 32.69 -41.26 2.79
C TRP A 17 32.50 -40.10 1.85
N LEU A 18 33.12 -40.12 0.67
CA LEU A 18 32.90 -39.09 -0.36
C LEU A 18 31.44 -39.04 -0.80
N ALA A 19 30.80 -40.18 -1.01
CA ALA A 19 29.40 -40.27 -1.39
C ALA A 19 28.48 -39.70 -0.31
N ILE A 20 28.75 -39.96 0.99
CA ILE A 20 27.99 -39.42 2.12
C ILE A 20 28.14 -37.90 2.17
N VAL A 21 29.33 -37.35 1.99
CA VAL A 21 29.60 -35.91 1.97
C VAL A 21 28.86 -35.23 0.83
N LEU A 22 28.96 -35.80 -0.39
CA LEU A 22 28.24 -35.24 -1.55
C LEU A 22 26.72 -35.29 -1.37
N ALA A 23 26.19 -36.37 -0.83
CA ALA A 23 24.77 -36.46 -0.50
C ALA A 23 24.33 -35.45 0.57
N GLY A 24 25.19 -35.23 1.59
CA GLY A 24 24.96 -34.22 2.63
C GLY A 24 24.95 -32.78 2.09
N ILE A 25 25.92 -32.45 1.23
CA ILE A 25 25.99 -31.12 0.58
C ILE A 25 24.80 -30.93 -0.37
N GLY A 26 24.45 -31.94 -1.15
CA GLY A 26 23.29 -31.90 -2.03
C GLY A 26 21.98 -31.74 -1.27
N GLY A 27 21.81 -32.47 -0.19
CA GLY A 27 20.64 -32.32 0.71
C GLY A 27 20.57 -30.96 1.36
N ALA A 28 21.67 -30.40 1.85
CA ALA A 28 21.71 -29.06 2.43
C ALA A 28 21.40 -27.97 1.39
N ALA A 29 21.90 -28.10 0.16
CA ALA A 29 21.62 -27.17 -0.92
C ALA A 29 20.13 -27.19 -1.32
N LEU A 30 19.51 -28.36 -1.40
CA LEU A 30 18.09 -28.49 -1.70
C LEU A 30 17.21 -27.91 -0.58
N THR A 31 17.54 -28.21 0.68
CA THR A 31 16.80 -27.64 1.83
C THR A 31 16.95 -26.11 1.90
N TRP A 32 18.11 -25.56 1.55
CA TRP A 32 18.34 -24.14 1.42
C TRP A 32 17.46 -23.51 0.33
N GLN A 33 17.44 -24.07 -0.87
CA GLN A 33 16.63 -23.56 -1.98
C GLN A 33 15.13 -23.61 -1.66
N THR A 34 14.65 -24.71 -1.09
CA THR A 34 13.23 -24.84 -0.71
C THR A 34 12.86 -23.87 0.39
N SER A 35 13.72 -23.67 1.37
CA SER A 35 13.54 -22.72 2.47
C SER A 35 13.50 -21.26 1.96
N GLN A 36 14.39 -20.89 1.04
CA GLN A 36 14.35 -19.58 0.39
C GLN A 36 13.08 -19.35 -0.42
N ALA A 37 12.68 -20.35 -1.22
CA ALA A 37 11.45 -20.25 -2.01
C ALA A 37 10.20 -20.11 -1.10
N GLN A 38 10.13 -20.90 -0.02
CA GLN A 38 9.04 -20.81 0.95
C GLN A 38 9.02 -19.45 1.65
N TRP A 39 10.19 -18.93 2.06
CA TRP A 39 10.30 -17.62 2.67
C TRP A 39 9.81 -16.50 1.72
N GLN A 40 10.26 -16.53 0.46
CA GLN A 40 9.82 -15.56 -0.55
C GLN A 40 8.30 -15.64 -0.79
N GLN A 41 7.76 -16.85 -0.91
CA GLN A 41 6.33 -17.06 -1.09
C GLN A 41 5.54 -16.57 0.13
N GLN A 42 6.02 -16.82 1.34
CA GLN A 42 5.40 -16.34 2.57
C GLN A 42 5.42 -14.81 2.63
N GLN A 43 6.53 -14.17 2.30
CA GLN A 43 6.64 -12.72 2.25
C GLN A 43 5.69 -12.10 1.22
N GLN A 44 5.63 -12.65 0.01
CA GLN A 44 4.71 -12.16 -1.02
C GLN A 44 3.24 -12.32 -0.61
N SER A 45 2.89 -13.45 0.00
CA SER A 45 1.52 -13.66 0.49
C SER A 45 1.17 -12.69 1.61
N GLN A 46 2.10 -12.41 2.51
CA GLN A 46 1.95 -11.44 3.57
C GLN A 46 1.81 -10.01 3.01
N GLN A 47 2.64 -9.64 2.02
CA GLN A 47 2.52 -8.35 1.34
C GLN A 47 1.14 -8.14 0.72
N ARG A 48 0.66 -9.14 -0.02
CA ARG A 48 -0.67 -9.07 -0.66
C ARG A 48 -1.77 -8.94 0.37
N PHE A 49 -1.70 -9.72 1.43
CA PHE A 49 -2.68 -9.64 2.52
C PHE A 49 -2.73 -8.24 3.14
N ILE A 50 -1.57 -7.66 3.45
CA ILE A 50 -1.44 -6.32 4.01
C ILE A 50 -2.02 -5.26 3.05
N LEU A 51 -1.66 -5.33 1.76
CA LEU A 51 -2.18 -4.40 0.75
C LEU A 51 -3.70 -4.51 0.58
N GLN A 52 -4.24 -5.73 0.61
CA GLN A 52 -5.68 -5.95 0.53
C GLN A 52 -6.40 -5.40 1.75
N ALA A 53 -5.89 -5.64 2.95
CA ALA A 53 -6.45 -5.10 4.19
C ALA A 53 -6.43 -3.57 4.19
N TRP A 54 -5.32 -2.95 3.74
CA TRP A 54 -5.22 -1.50 3.59
C TRP A 54 -6.19 -0.96 2.54
N ALA A 55 -6.28 -1.60 1.37
CA ALA A 55 -7.23 -1.22 0.33
C ALA A 55 -8.67 -1.27 0.85
N GLN A 56 -9.03 -2.32 1.57
CA GLN A 56 -10.35 -2.46 2.17
C GLN A 56 -10.62 -1.35 3.20
N GLN A 57 -9.66 -1.05 4.07
CA GLN A 57 -9.77 0.03 5.05
C GLN A 57 -9.98 1.40 4.39
N LEU A 58 -9.19 1.70 3.35
CA LEU A 58 -9.34 2.94 2.58
C LEU A 58 -10.69 3.00 1.87
N THR A 59 -11.10 1.92 1.22
CA THR A 59 -12.39 1.85 0.53
C THR A 59 -13.54 2.14 1.49
N LEU A 60 -13.58 1.51 2.65
CA LEU A 60 -14.62 1.75 3.66
C LEU A 60 -14.66 3.21 4.14
N ARG A 61 -13.49 3.84 4.32
CA ARG A 61 -13.43 5.26 4.69
C ARG A 61 -13.97 6.16 3.57
N LEU A 62 -13.51 5.91 2.34
CA LEU A 62 -13.94 6.69 1.19
C LEU A 62 -15.43 6.53 0.92
N GLU A 63 -15.98 5.32 1.06
CA GLU A 63 -17.43 5.08 0.97
C GLU A 63 -18.22 5.85 2.03
N GLY A 64 -17.66 6.03 3.24
CA GLY A 64 -18.28 6.86 4.27
C GLY A 64 -18.51 8.30 3.77
N TYR A 65 -17.50 8.94 3.22
CA TYR A 65 -17.61 10.28 2.63
C TYR A 65 -18.54 10.31 1.42
N GLN A 66 -18.45 9.30 0.57
CA GLN A 66 -19.34 9.19 -0.59
C GLN A 66 -20.81 9.12 -0.18
N ARG A 67 -21.16 8.33 0.83
CA ARG A 67 -22.55 8.25 1.33
C ARG A 67 -23.06 9.58 1.84
N VAL A 68 -22.24 10.32 2.58
CA VAL A 68 -22.60 11.68 3.05
C VAL A 68 -22.83 12.60 1.85
N LEU A 69 -21.95 12.59 0.85
CA LEU A 69 -22.08 13.41 -0.35
C LEU A 69 -23.33 13.05 -1.16
N LEU A 70 -23.64 11.76 -1.32
CA LEU A 70 -24.86 11.30 -1.98
C LEU A 70 -26.12 11.72 -1.21
N GLY A 71 -26.08 11.69 0.12
CA GLY A 71 -27.15 12.24 0.95
C GLY A 71 -27.37 13.74 0.70
N MET A 72 -26.29 14.52 0.55
CA MET A 72 -26.38 15.93 0.18
C MET A 72 -26.97 16.14 -1.23
N VAL A 73 -26.54 15.33 -2.22
CA VAL A 73 -27.13 15.34 -3.56
C VAL A 73 -28.63 15.14 -3.50
N HIS A 74 -29.07 14.12 -2.76
CA HIS A 74 -30.50 13.82 -2.61
C HIS A 74 -31.27 14.98 -1.98
N LEU A 75 -30.70 15.65 -0.99
CA LEU A 75 -31.32 16.78 -0.34
C LEU A 75 -31.40 18.01 -1.25
N VAL A 76 -30.34 18.31 -1.99
CA VAL A 76 -30.37 19.40 -2.99
C VAL A 76 -31.43 19.13 -4.03
N GLN A 77 -31.58 17.89 -4.50
CA GLN A 77 -32.59 17.51 -5.49
C GLN A 77 -34.02 17.59 -4.95
N THR A 78 -34.24 17.24 -3.67
CA THR A 78 -35.59 17.17 -3.10
C THR A 78 -36.05 18.47 -2.46
N ARG A 79 -35.16 19.22 -1.82
CA ARG A 79 -35.50 20.42 -1.03
C ARG A 79 -35.01 21.72 -1.63
N GLY A 80 -34.17 21.65 -2.67
CA GLY A 80 -33.55 22.81 -3.30
C GLY A 80 -32.32 23.33 -2.55
N LEU A 81 -31.52 24.10 -3.29
CA LEU A 81 -30.22 24.61 -2.81
C LEU A 81 -30.36 25.54 -1.60
N GLU A 82 -31.35 26.43 -1.58
CA GLU A 82 -31.56 27.45 -0.54
C GLU A 82 -31.77 26.81 0.84
N ARG A 83 -32.51 25.70 0.90
CA ARG A 83 -32.76 25.00 2.17
C ARG A 83 -31.52 24.29 2.69
N VAL A 84 -30.70 23.70 1.81
CA VAL A 84 -29.48 23.00 2.20
C VAL A 84 -28.45 23.96 2.80
N GLN A 85 -28.40 25.23 2.37
CA GLN A 85 -27.54 26.25 2.94
C GLN A 85 -27.86 26.56 4.42
N HIS A 86 -29.12 26.39 4.84
CA HIS A 86 -29.55 26.63 6.21
C HIS A 86 -29.43 25.43 7.14
N GLU A 87 -29.35 24.22 6.61
CA GLU A 87 -29.25 22.99 7.41
C GLU A 87 -27.78 22.66 7.73
N LYS A 88 -27.27 23.18 8.86
CA LYS A 88 -25.89 22.93 9.36
C LYS A 88 -25.56 21.44 9.59
N ILE A 89 -26.54 20.53 9.46
CA ILE A 89 -26.43 19.11 9.81
C ILE A 89 -25.48 18.36 8.89
N PHE A 90 -25.21 18.87 7.68
CA PHE A 90 -24.48 18.14 6.64
C PHE A 90 -22.99 18.41 6.56
N ALA A 91 -22.46 19.27 7.39
CA ALA A 91 -21.03 19.55 7.45
C ALA A 91 -20.17 18.41 8.06
N ALA A 92 -20.79 17.35 8.58
CA ALA A 92 -20.07 16.27 9.22
C ALA A 92 -19.14 15.56 8.24
N GLY A 93 -17.85 15.89 8.31
CA GLY A 93 -16.78 15.29 7.51
C GLY A 93 -16.26 16.13 6.34
N PHE A 94 -16.96 17.19 5.92
CA PHE A 94 -16.47 18.12 4.89
C PHE A 94 -16.18 19.49 5.46
N GLU A 95 -15.04 20.07 5.10
CA GLU A 95 -14.69 21.44 5.47
C GLU A 95 -15.48 22.48 4.66
N SER A 96 -15.68 22.18 3.40
CA SER A 96 -16.41 23.04 2.48
C SER A 96 -17.12 22.25 1.42
N VAL A 97 -18.31 22.73 1.03
CA VAL A 97 -19.10 22.17 -0.07
C VAL A 97 -19.58 23.31 -0.95
N PHE A 98 -19.42 23.13 -2.25
CA PHE A 98 -19.79 24.11 -3.27
C PHE A 98 -20.75 23.46 -4.25
N PHE A 99 -21.73 24.24 -4.67
CA PHE A 99 -22.51 23.93 -5.86
C PHE A 99 -21.88 24.67 -7.05
N VAL A 100 -21.53 23.93 -8.08
CA VAL A 100 -20.98 24.45 -9.33
C VAL A 100 -22.03 24.25 -10.41
N PRO A 101 -22.80 25.30 -10.81
CA PRO A 101 -23.74 25.20 -11.89
C PRO A 101 -23.00 25.00 -13.23
N LEU A 102 -23.68 24.51 -14.26
CA LEU A 102 -23.09 24.41 -15.61
C LEU A 102 -22.80 25.79 -16.19
N ASP A 103 -23.73 26.72 -15.96
CA ASP A 103 -23.63 28.09 -16.41
C ASP A 103 -23.77 29.02 -15.21
N GLY A 104 -22.71 29.73 -14.88
CA GLY A 104 -22.72 30.71 -13.81
C GLY A 104 -21.67 30.51 -12.70
N PRO A 105 -21.67 31.38 -11.71
CA PRO A 105 -20.69 31.33 -10.62
C PRO A 105 -20.99 30.19 -9.65
N ALA A 106 -19.95 29.59 -9.10
CA ALA A 106 -20.09 28.60 -8.04
C ALA A 106 -20.65 29.21 -6.76
N GLN A 107 -21.50 28.46 -6.05
CA GLN A 107 -22.16 28.86 -4.82
C GLN A 107 -21.63 28.05 -3.64
N THR A 108 -21.28 28.71 -2.55
CA THR A 108 -20.83 28.04 -1.31
C THR A 108 -22.04 27.54 -0.54
N LEU A 109 -22.12 26.23 -0.29
CA LEU A 109 -23.18 25.62 0.52
C LEU A 109 -22.72 25.48 1.98
N VAL A 110 -21.47 25.02 2.19
CA VAL A 110 -20.87 24.91 3.52
C VAL A 110 -19.53 25.63 3.46
N PRO A 111 -19.37 26.73 4.19
CA PRO A 111 -18.11 27.46 4.22
C PRO A 111 -17.10 26.79 5.16
N MET A 112 -15.85 26.75 4.74
CA MET A 112 -14.71 26.26 5.52
C MET A 112 -14.44 27.15 6.77
N GLN A 113 -14.59 28.45 6.61
CA GLN A 113 -14.60 29.51 7.63
C GLN A 113 -15.42 30.67 7.06
N PRO A 114 -16.02 31.53 7.89
CA PRO A 114 -16.68 32.70 7.38
C PRO A 114 -15.63 33.57 6.65
N HIS A 115 -15.60 33.47 5.32
CA HIS A 115 -14.76 34.33 4.50
C HIS A 115 -15.31 35.76 4.65
N PRO A 116 -14.51 36.72 5.13
CA PRO A 116 -14.97 38.09 5.40
C PRO A 116 -15.30 38.87 4.11
N SER A 117 -14.99 38.35 2.95
CA SER A 117 -15.28 38.97 1.66
C SER A 117 -16.08 37.99 0.82
N GLY A 118 -17.24 38.36 0.35
CA GLY A 118 -18.08 37.58 -0.58
C GLY A 118 -17.42 37.24 -1.94
N ALA A 119 -16.13 36.93 -1.92
CA ALA A 119 -15.34 36.50 -3.06
C ALA A 119 -15.81 35.13 -3.53
N ALA A 120 -15.97 34.98 -4.84
CA ALA A 120 -16.29 33.71 -5.45
C ALA A 120 -15.24 32.65 -5.08
N PRO A 121 -15.65 31.40 -4.82
CA PRO A 121 -14.71 30.33 -4.48
C PRO A 121 -13.70 30.12 -5.61
N SER A 122 -12.42 30.08 -5.28
CA SER A 122 -11.37 29.73 -6.23
C SER A 122 -11.13 28.22 -6.24
N PHE A 123 -11.03 27.64 -7.42
CA PHE A 123 -10.72 26.22 -7.60
C PHE A 123 -9.30 26.04 -8.13
N SER A 124 -8.61 25.05 -7.60
CA SER A 124 -7.28 24.67 -8.08
C SER A 124 -7.33 24.05 -9.49
N PRO A 125 -6.20 24.00 -10.22
CA PRO A 125 -6.16 23.32 -11.50
C PRO A 125 -6.56 21.84 -11.44
N VAL A 126 -6.29 21.17 -10.31
CA VAL A 126 -6.70 19.77 -10.09
C VAL A 126 -8.23 19.68 -9.94
N GLU A 127 -8.83 20.60 -9.21
CA GLU A 127 -10.29 20.64 -9.04
C GLU A 127 -11.01 20.94 -10.36
N HIS A 128 -10.47 21.80 -11.20
CA HIS A 128 -11.03 22.03 -12.53
C HIS A 128 -10.99 20.77 -13.41
N ARG A 129 -9.87 20.04 -13.41
CA ARG A 129 -9.78 18.76 -14.11
C ARG A 129 -10.76 17.74 -13.55
N LEU A 130 -10.93 17.72 -12.22
CA LEU A 130 -11.85 16.82 -11.56
C LEU A 130 -13.31 17.11 -11.94
N LEU A 131 -13.70 18.40 -12.00
CA LEU A 131 -15.02 18.84 -12.49
C LEU A 131 -15.27 18.40 -13.93
N GLN A 132 -14.32 18.64 -14.84
CA GLN A 132 -14.42 18.20 -16.23
C GLN A 132 -14.57 16.68 -16.36
N ARG A 133 -13.81 15.94 -15.54
CA ARG A 133 -13.89 14.48 -15.52
C ARG A 133 -15.24 13.97 -15.01
N ALA A 134 -15.72 14.51 -13.88
CA ALA A 134 -17.02 14.16 -13.32
C ALA A 134 -18.15 14.46 -14.33
N GLN A 135 -18.06 15.57 -15.05
CA GLN A 135 -18.98 15.94 -16.11
C GLN A 135 -18.94 14.93 -17.26
N ALA A 136 -17.76 14.56 -17.74
CA ALA A 136 -17.58 13.63 -18.86
C ALA A 136 -18.01 12.20 -18.52
N GLN A 137 -17.69 11.73 -17.30
CA GLN A 137 -18.01 10.37 -16.86
C GLN A 137 -19.43 10.23 -16.28
N GLY A 138 -20.03 11.33 -15.89
CA GLY A 138 -21.36 11.34 -15.26
C GLY A 138 -21.42 10.67 -13.88
N GLY A 139 -20.26 10.45 -13.24
CA GLY A 139 -20.11 9.75 -11.96
C GLY A 139 -19.24 10.52 -10.97
N LEU A 140 -19.09 9.92 -9.78
CA LEU A 140 -18.23 10.45 -8.73
C LEU A 140 -16.77 10.51 -9.20
N ALA A 141 -16.13 11.65 -9.00
CA ALA A 141 -14.69 11.81 -9.17
C ALA A 141 -14.04 12.27 -7.86
N VAL A 142 -12.86 11.74 -7.56
CA VAL A 142 -12.11 12.04 -6.33
C VAL A 142 -10.66 12.29 -6.70
N ALA A 143 -10.03 13.29 -6.07
CA ALA A 143 -8.60 13.54 -6.19
C ALA A 143 -8.01 13.93 -4.84
N ALA A 144 -6.73 13.57 -4.65
CA ALA A 144 -5.94 13.97 -3.50
C ALA A 144 -4.93 15.05 -3.88
N GLN A 145 -4.69 15.98 -2.95
CA GLN A 145 -3.68 17.04 -3.09
C GLN A 145 -2.98 17.25 -1.76
N ALA A 146 -1.67 17.51 -1.80
CA ALA A 146 -0.98 18.06 -0.64
C ALA A 146 -1.42 19.50 -0.43
N ARG A 147 -1.81 19.87 0.79
CA ARG A 147 -2.15 21.25 1.11
C ARG A 147 -1.08 21.92 1.97
N GLN A 148 -0.57 21.21 2.92
CA GLN A 148 0.54 21.54 3.81
C GLN A 148 1.22 20.25 4.22
N ALA A 149 2.41 20.32 4.84
CA ALA A 149 3.17 19.13 5.20
C ALA A 149 2.39 18.11 6.07
N GLU A 150 1.37 18.58 6.81
CA GLU A 150 0.62 17.79 7.80
C GLU A 150 -0.79 17.38 7.33
N TRP A 151 -1.25 17.85 6.15
CA TRP A 151 -2.63 17.62 5.73
C TRP A 151 -2.74 17.25 4.26
N VAL A 152 -3.59 16.28 3.99
CA VAL A 152 -4.00 15.88 2.65
C VAL A 152 -5.42 16.36 2.41
N GLN A 153 -5.61 17.18 1.39
CA GLN A 153 -6.94 17.57 0.95
C GLN A 153 -7.47 16.55 -0.03
N LEU A 154 -8.61 15.95 0.28
CA LEU A 154 -9.41 15.19 -0.66
C LEU A 154 -10.51 16.08 -1.22
N THR A 155 -10.61 16.10 -2.53
CA THR A 155 -11.69 16.78 -3.24
C THR A 155 -12.57 15.75 -3.93
N TRP A 156 -13.85 15.88 -3.70
CA TRP A 156 -14.92 15.02 -4.22
C TRP A 156 -15.78 15.84 -5.16
N VAL A 157 -16.11 15.27 -6.31
CA VAL A 157 -17.05 15.90 -7.24
C VAL A 157 -18.13 14.90 -7.63
N GLN A 158 -19.38 15.26 -7.37
CA GLN A 158 -20.54 14.44 -7.70
C GLN A 158 -21.47 15.23 -8.62
N PRO A 159 -21.77 14.73 -9.83
CA PRO A 159 -22.75 15.34 -10.72
C PRO A 159 -24.16 15.35 -10.13
N LEU A 160 -24.84 16.47 -10.27
CA LEU A 160 -26.24 16.64 -9.91
C LEU A 160 -27.08 16.55 -11.18
N ARG A 161 -28.13 15.74 -11.13
CA ARG A 161 -29.10 15.60 -12.23
C ARG A 161 -30.46 16.09 -11.78
N ASN A 162 -31.17 16.74 -12.70
CA ASN A 162 -32.57 17.15 -12.48
C ASN A 162 -33.49 15.94 -12.54
N SER A 163 -34.77 16.14 -12.29
CA SER A 163 -35.82 15.12 -12.38
C SER A 163 -35.97 14.46 -13.77
N GLN A 164 -35.43 15.10 -14.80
CA GLN A 164 -35.39 14.58 -16.17
C GLN A 164 -34.10 13.82 -16.49
N GLY A 165 -33.21 13.65 -15.50
CA GLY A 165 -31.92 12.99 -15.66
C GLY A 165 -30.84 13.85 -16.32
N GLN A 166 -31.13 15.10 -16.67
CA GLN A 166 -30.17 16.02 -17.26
C GLN A 166 -29.24 16.59 -16.19
N LEU A 167 -27.97 16.80 -16.54
CA LEU A 167 -27.01 17.41 -15.66
C LEU A 167 -27.41 18.87 -15.36
N SER A 168 -27.60 19.20 -14.09
CA SER A 168 -27.93 20.54 -13.62
C SER A 168 -26.79 21.30 -13.01
N GLY A 169 -25.75 20.59 -12.61
CA GLY A 169 -24.55 21.12 -11.96
C GLY A 169 -23.74 20.02 -11.28
N MET A 170 -22.81 20.42 -10.43
CA MET A 170 -21.96 19.50 -9.68
C MET A 170 -21.85 19.95 -8.23
N LEU A 171 -21.79 19.00 -7.30
CA LEU A 171 -21.35 19.25 -5.93
C LEU A 171 -19.86 18.96 -5.82
N LEU A 172 -19.09 19.96 -5.39
CA LEU A 172 -17.69 19.83 -5.05
C LEU A 172 -17.57 19.93 -3.53
N ALA A 173 -17.01 18.90 -2.91
CA ALA A 173 -16.79 18.84 -1.48
C ALA A 173 -15.29 18.67 -1.18
N ARG A 174 -14.79 19.36 -0.17
CA ARG A 174 -13.41 19.27 0.32
C ARG A 174 -13.38 18.71 1.72
N THR A 175 -12.46 17.79 1.98
CA THR A 175 -12.12 17.33 3.33
C THR A 175 -10.63 17.33 3.52
N GLN A 176 -10.16 17.62 4.73
CA GLN A 176 -8.76 17.53 5.10
C GLN A 176 -8.58 16.32 6.01
N LEU A 177 -7.59 15.52 5.72
CA LEU A 177 -7.24 14.34 6.50
C LEU A 177 -5.76 14.39 6.87
N PRO A 178 -5.40 14.03 8.11
CA PRO A 178 -4.00 13.79 8.41
C PRO A 178 -3.50 12.58 7.61
N PRO A 179 -2.25 12.58 7.11
CA PRO A 179 -1.67 11.47 6.36
C PRO A 179 -1.80 10.11 7.04
N SER A 180 -1.72 10.09 8.38
CA SER A 180 -1.87 8.89 9.19
C SER A 180 -3.22 8.16 8.98
N LEU A 181 -4.27 8.88 8.61
CA LEU A 181 -5.56 8.25 8.30
C LEU A 181 -5.59 7.58 6.92
N LEU A 182 -4.68 7.94 6.03
CA LEU A 182 -4.57 7.35 4.69
C LEU A 182 -3.57 6.20 4.66
N LEU A 183 -2.67 6.12 5.63
CA LEU A 183 -1.71 5.03 5.79
C LEU A 183 -2.30 3.86 6.59
N PRO A 184 -1.72 2.66 6.51
CA PRO A 184 -2.21 1.52 7.26
C PRO A 184 -2.04 1.71 8.78
N ASN A 185 -3.09 1.47 9.57
CA ASN A 185 -3.08 1.66 11.02
C ASN A 185 -2.25 0.62 11.81
N PHE A 186 -1.86 -0.46 11.16
CA PHE A 186 -1.11 -1.55 11.81
C PHE A 186 0.41 -1.33 11.81
N LEU A 187 0.89 -0.20 11.28
CA LEU A 187 2.32 0.14 11.31
C LEU A 187 2.85 0.33 12.74
N ASP A 188 1.98 0.70 13.69
CA ASP A 188 2.37 0.96 15.07
C ASP A 188 2.46 -0.32 15.94
N SER A 189 2.02 -1.47 15.43
CA SER A 189 1.75 -2.66 16.26
C SER A 189 2.64 -3.87 16.02
N THR A 190 3.54 -3.85 15.05
CA THR A 190 4.33 -5.04 14.69
C THR A 190 5.81 -4.78 14.76
N ASP A 191 6.52 -5.55 15.59
CA ASP A 191 7.99 -5.59 15.69
C ASP A 191 8.72 -5.86 14.36
N GLY A 192 7.99 -6.18 13.28
CA GLY A 192 8.51 -6.40 11.93
C GLY A 192 8.07 -5.36 10.89
N ALA A 193 7.29 -4.34 11.28
CA ALA A 193 6.80 -3.31 10.36
C ALA A 193 7.89 -2.31 9.93
N ALA A 194 9.02 -2.27 10.65
CA ALA A 194 10.15 -1.37 10.39
C ALA A 194 10.80 -1.56 9.00
N ASP A 195 10.56 -2.70 8.37
CA ASP A 195 11.17 -3.08 7.10
C ASP A 195 10.28 -2.80 5.88
N TRP A 196 9.08 -2.28 6.10
CA TRP A 196 8.11 -2.04 5.04
C TRP A 196 7.91 -0.54 4.80
N VAL A 197 8.00 -0.14 3.54
CA VAL A 197 7.59 1.19 3.08
C VAL A 197 6.28 1.05 2.32
N PHE A 198 5.28 1.81 2.75
CA PHE A 198 3.98 1.89 2.07
C PHE A 198 3.89 3.20 1.32
N SER A 199 3.38 3.15 0.11
CA SER A 199 3.10 4.34 -0.67
C SER A 199 1.71 4.28 -1.28
N LEU A 200 1.05 5.43 -1.27
CA LEU A 200 -0.24 5.69 -1.89
C LEU A 200 -0.04 6.74 -2.97
N GLN A 201 -0.41 6.43 -4.19
CA GLN A 201 -0.31 7.34 -5.32
C GLN A 201 -1.67 7.55 -5.97
N ASP A 202 -2.03 8.81 -6.17
CA ASP A 202 -3.16 9.20 -7.00
C ASP A 202 -2.67 9.45 -8.43
N LYS A 203 -3.05 8.59 -9.36
CA LYS A 203 -2.64 8.68 -10.77
C LYS A 203 -3.17 9.92 -11.48
N ASP A 204 -4.30 10.45 -11.01
CA ASP A 204 -4.99 11.55 -11.68
C ASP A 204 -4.40 12.90 -11.28
N SER A 205 -4.07 13.10 -10.01
CA SER A 205 -3.45 14.32 -9.52
C SER A 205 -1.92 14.31 -9.58
N GLY A 206 -1.31 13.11 -9.66
CA GLY A 206 0.14 12.91 -9.51
C GLY A 206 0.60 13.03 -8.06
N TRP A 207 -0.31 13.13 -7.11
CA TRP A 207 0.00 13.19 -5.69
C TRP A 207 0.44 11.81 -5.17
N SER A 208 1.40 11.83 -4.25
CA SER A 208 1.86 10.60 -3.58
C SER A 208 2.10 10.84 -2.10
N LEU A 209 1.83 9.81 -1.31
CA LEU A 209 2.07 9.74 0.12
C LEU A 209 2.90 8.51 0.41
N GLN A 210 3.94 8.65 1.23
CA GLN A 210 4.76 7.53 1.71
C GLN A 210 4.71 7.46 3.23
N SER A 211 4.78 6.25 3.79
CA SER A 211 4.98 6.07 5.21
C SER A 211 6.36 6.59 5.62
N PRO A 212 6.48 7.22 6.79
CA PRO A 212 7.77 7.64 7.30
C PRO A 212 8.66 6.39 7.45
N SER A 213 9.91 6.49 6.99
CA SER A 213 10.94 5.48 7.28
C SER A 213 11.32 5.61 8.77
N VAL A 214 11.32 4.49 9.50
CA VAL A 214 11.56 4.47 10.96
C VAL A 214 12.92 5.06 11.36
N ASP A 215 13.89 5.09 10.46
CA ASP A 215 15.26 5.53 10.79
C ASP A 215 15.67 6.87 10.15
N GLY A 216 14.76 7.63 9.51
CA GLY A 216 15.11 8.88 8.84
C GLY A 216 16.15 8.72 7.72
N VAL A 217 16.64 7.53 7.49
CA VAL A 217 17.55 7.16 6.41
C VAL A 217 16.67 6.70 5.26
N GLN A 218 16.56 7.51 4.23
CA GLN A 218 16.20 7.00 2.90
C GLN A 218 17.27 5.96 2.54
N LYS A 219 17.08 4.73 3.02
CA LYS A 219 17.89 3.62 2.56
C LYS A 219 17.57 3.47 1.07
N THR A 220 18.48 3.92 0.24
CA THR A 220 18.59 3.59 -1.18
C THR A 220 18.90 2.09 -1.38
N ALA A 221 18.48 1.25 -0.45
CA ALA A 221 18.56 -0.18 -0.62
C ALA A 221 17.63 -0.55 -1.79
N PRO A 222 18.10 -1.35 -2.76
CA PRO A 222 17.25 -1.82 -3.83
C PRO A 222 16.04 -2.52 -3.22
N ALA A 223 14.85 -2.16 -3.68
CA ALA A 223 13.62 -2.82 -3.25
C ALA A 223 13.72 -4.31 -3.54
N LEU A 224 13.62 -5.13 -2.51
CA LEU A 224 13.68 -6.59 -2.65
C LEU A 224 12.42 -7.15 -3.30
N ALA A 225 11.28 -6.54 -3.01
CA ALA A 225 10.00 -6.88 -3.62
C ALA A 225 9.09 -5.66 -3.59
N VAL A 226 8.40 -5.39 -4.69
CA VAL A 226 7.38 -4.35 -4.81
C VAL A 226 6.09 -5.02 -5.24
N GLU A 227 5.07 -4.93 -4.40
CA GLU A 227 3.71 -5.33 -4.76
C GLU A 227 2.85 -4.09 -4.93
N THR A 228 1.97 -4.12 -5.92
CA THR A 228 1.07 -3.02 -6.26
C THR A 228 -0.36 -3.50 -6.31
N LEU A 229 -1.27 -2.70 -5.75
CA LEU A 229 -2.70 -2.92 -5.81
C LEU A 229 -3.39 -1.64 -6.26
N ALA A 230 -4.21 -1.70 -7.30
CA ALA A 230 -5.01 -0.58 -7.75
C ALA A 230 -6.39 -0.63 -7.08
N LEU A 231 -6.86 0.53 -6.60
CA LEU A 231 -8.24 0.71 -6.17
C LEU A 231 -9.14 0.95 -7.38
N ALA A 232 -10.35 0.41 -7.34
CA ALA A 232 -11.31 0.59 -8.43
C ALA A 232 -11.78 2.05 -8.56
N ALA A 233 -11.98 2.72 -7.43
CA ALA A 233 -12.33 4.13 -7.36
C ALA A 233 -12.02 4.66 -5.94
N PRO A 234 -11.28 5.74 -5.79
CA PRO A 234 -10.59 6.52 -6.85
C PRO A 234 -9.46 5.75 -7.52
N ALA A 235 -8.90 6.26 -8.61
CA ALA A 235 -7.80 5.63 -9.36
C ALA A 235 -6.46 5.72 -8.58
N TRP A 236 -6.44 5.20 -7.39
CA TRP A 236 -5.28 5.18 -6.52
C TRP A 236 -4.52 3.86 -6.65
N VAL A 237 -3.21 3.95 -6.50
CA VAL A 237 -2.31 2.80 -6.49
C VAL A 237 -1.67 2.71 -5.13
N LEU A 238 -1.86 1.58 -4.49
CA LEU A 238 -1.20 1.21 -3.25
C LEU A 238 0.04 0.40 -3.58
N GLN A 239 1.15 0.70 -2.92
CA GLN A 239 2.38 -0.04 -3.07
C GLN A 239 2.94 -0.37 -1.69
N SER A 240 3.47 -1.56 -1.55
CA SER A 240 4.31 -1.94 -0.42
C SER A 240 5.67 -2.38 -0.92
N GLN A 241 6.70 -1.91 -0.28
CA GLN A 241 8.08 -2.19 -0.60
C GLN A 241 8.79 -2.73 0.63
N LEU A 242 9.41 -3.91 0.50
CA LEU A 242 10.26 -4.46 1.55
C LEU A 242 11.66 -3.87 1.40
N THR A 243 12.16 -3.24 2.46
CA THR A 243 13.47 -2.60 2.48
C THR A 243 14.54 -3.42 3.21
N ALA A 244 14.14 -4.36 4.07
CA ALA A 244 15.08 -5.22 4.75
C ALA A 244 15.62 -6.32 3.85
N ALA A 245 16.91 -6.55 3.91
CA ALA A 245 17.52 -7.76 3.39
C ALA A 245 16.90 -8.96 4.12
N ALA A 246 16.59 -10.01 3.35
CA ALA A 246 16.27 -11.30 3.96
C ALA A 246 17.27 -11.55 5.09
N PRO A 247 16.83 -11.89 6.30
CA PRO A 247 17.76 -12.24 7.36
C PRO A 247 18.71 -13.27 6.76
N ALA A 248 20.02 -12.96 6.81
CA ALA A 248 21.00 -13.92 6.36
C ALA A 248 20.66 -15.21 7.10
N LEU A 249 20.01 -16.14 6.38
CA LEU A 249 19.56 -17.40 6.95
C LEU A 249 20.81 -17.94 7.63
N ALA A 250 20.84 -17.85 8.96
CA ALA A 250 21.92 -18.41 9.73
C ALA A 250 22.08 -19.83 9.20
N TRP A 251 23.25 -20.13 8.71
CA TRP A 251 23.58 -21.48 8.19
C TRP A 251 22.93 -22.46 9.14
N PRO A 252 21.96 -23.25 8.70
CA PRO A 252 21.22 -24.06 9.63
C PRO A 252 22.30 -24.83 10.43
N TRP A 253 22.22 -24.71 11.75
CA TRP A 253 23.15 -25.39 12.64
C TRP A 253 23.38 -26.87 12.25
N GLN A 254 22.42 -27.45 11.51
CA GLN A 254 22.49 -28.72 10.82
C GLN A 254 23.66 -28.80 9.82
N GLY A 255 23.99 -27.71 9.13
CA GLY A 255 25.16 -27.65 8.24
C GLY A 255 26.46 -27.70 9.02
N LEU A 256 26.51 -27.07 10.21
CA LEU A 256 27.68 -27.15 11.11
C LEU A 256 27.82 -28.53 11.73
N VAL A 257 26.72 -29.21 12.07
CA VAL A 257 26.71 -30.58 12.57
C VAL A 257 27.22 -31.55 11.49
N LEU A 258 26.74 -31.40 10.24
CA LEU A 258 27.19 -32.18 9.10
C LEU A 258 28.68 -31.95 8.81
N LEU A 259 29.14 -30.69 8.83
CA LEU A 259 30.55 -30.36 8.66
C LEU A 259 31.40 -30.98 9.79
N GLY A 260 30.91 -30.95 11.04
CA GLY A 260 31.54 -31.60 12.19
C GLY A 260 31.67 -33.12 12.04
N LEU A 261 30.59 -33.77 11.59
CA LEU A 261 30.59 -35.22 11.31
C LEU A 261 31.56 -35.59 10.20
N VAL A 262 31.65 -34.78 9.13
CA VAL A 262 32.60 -34.95 8.05
C VAL A 262 34.04 -34.84 8.54
N LEU A 263 34.37 -33.84 9.37
CA LEU A 263 35.68 -33.65 9.96
C LEU A 263 36.05 -34.80 10.88
N VAL A 264 35.13 -35.27 11.71
CA VAL A 264 35.37 -36.42 12.61
C VAL A 264 35.62 -37.70 11.78
N GLY A 265 34.84 -37.91 10.71
CA GLY A 265 35.05 -39.03 9.80
C GLY A 265 36.40 -38.98 9.09
N LEU A 266 36.85 -37.81 8.65
CA LEU A 266 38.17 -37.59 8.05
C LEU A 266 39.31 -37.89 9.03
N VAL A 267 39.21 -37.45 10.27
CA VAL A 267 40.20 -37.72 11.33
C VAL A 267 40.28 -39.22 11.62
N LEU A 268 39.14 -39.89 11.73
CA LEU A 268 39.10 -41.34 11.94
C LEU A 268 39.71 -42.12 10.77
N CYS A 269 39.48 -41.69 9.50
CA CYS A 269 40.11 -42.31 8.34
C CYS A 269 41.61 -42.07 8.28
N MET A 270 42.14 -40.98 8.82
CA MET A 270 43.59 -40.74 8.87
C MET A 270 44.27 -41.52 10.01
N ALA A 271 43.53 -41.94 11.05
CA ALA A 271 44.04 -42.65 12.22
C ALA A 271 44.12 -44.19 12.02
N VAL A 272 43.54 -44.73 10.97
CA VAL A 272 43.54 -46.14 10.55
C VAL A 272 44.54 -46.37 9.45
#